data_048bf3756eb01421ecba98b19ef7a024
#
_entry.id   048bf3756eb01421ecba98b19ef7a024
#
_cell.length_a   1.000
_cell.length_b   1.000
_cell.length_c   1.000
_cell.angle_alpha   90.00
_cell.angle_beta   90.00
_cell.angle_gamma   90.00
#
_symmetry.space_group_name_H-M   'P 1'
#
loop_
_entity.id
_entity.type
_entity.pdbx_description
1 polymer ?
#
loop_
_entity_poly.entity_id
_entity_poly.type
_entity_poly.pdbx_seq_one_letter_code
_entity_poly.pdbx_strand_id
1 'polypeptide(L)'
;MDYKLFYAKSSASDGVRVILEEIGVPYELIQSTKHRSKPRPSKQLEINPNGWVPVLMYGGNGMYECAAITIFLCDLHPEANLAPKFNEPKRGLYLQTLVYFSNSVQTAFQTNYYPDRFTDKIANEQSTQRRGIKRLHETWKVIDDQIGDNEWVLGERFSAVDIYLFMLTTWLKKSRGHPTIEQFPNVKRIADSVMSRPSIQLVYSDWIAEHKKNNT
;
A
#
# COMPACT_ATOMS: atom_id res chain seq x y z
N MET A 1 -2.59 9.95 -21.69
CA MET A 1 -2.39 8.48 -21.70
C MET A 1 -3.61 7.85 -21.05
N ASP A 2 -4.11 6.74 -21.59
CA ASP A 2 -5.31 6.07 -21.09
C ASP A 2 -4.93 5.10 -19.97
N TYR A 3 -5.37 5.37 -18.74
CA TYR A 3 -5.09 4.51 -17.59
C TYR A 3 -6.31 3.66 -17.23
N LYS A 4 -6.09 2.35 -17.01
CA LYS A 4 -7.08 1.43 -16.45
C LYS A 4 -6.48 0.68 -15.28
N LEU A 5 -7.13 0.72 -14.13
CA LEU A 5 -6.67 0.07 -12.90
C LEU A 5 -7.58 -1.10 -12.55
N PHE A 6 -7.05 -2.32 -12.61
CA PHE A 6 -7.71 -3.47 -11.98
C PHE A 6 -7.54 -3.38 -10.48
N TYR A 7 -8.66 -3.31 -9.77
CA TYR A 7 -8.67 -3.04 -8.35
C TYR A 7 -9.59 -3.98 -7.56
N ALA A 8 -9.29 -4.12 -6.29
CA ALA A 8 -10.18 -4.73 -5.30
C ALA A 8 -10.11 -3.90 -4.01
N LYS A 9 -11.26 -3.54 -3.47
CA LYS A 9 -11.37 -2.72 -2.26
C LYS A 9 -10.57 -3.30 -1.08
N SER A 10 -9.96 -2.46 -0.29
CA SER A 10 -9.10 -2.82 0.85
C SER A 10 -7.91 -3.70 0.44
N SER A 11 -7.24 -3.32 -0.63
CA SER A 11 -6.03 -3.95 -1.15
C SER A 11 -4.98 -2.91 -1.55
N ALA A 12 -3.83 -3.35 -2.04
CA ALA A 12 -2.78 -2.45 -2.52
C ALA A 12 -3.21 -1.58 -3.73
N SER A 13 -4.29 -1.95 -4.42
CA SER A 13 -4.82 -1.13 -5.52
C SER A 13 -5.41 0.21 -5.06
N ASP A 14 -5.85 0.32 -3.80
CA ASP A 14 -6.37 1.59 -3.28
C ASP A 14 -5.24 2.63 -3.16
N GLY A 15 -4.03 2.22 -2.79
CA GLY A 15 -2.86 3.12 -2.79
C GLY A 15 -2.52 3.64 -4.19
N VAL A 16 -2.55 2.78 -5.20
CA VAL A 16 -2.35 3.20 -6.61
C VAL A 16 -3.47 4.15 -7.06
N ARG A 17 -4.71 3.87 -6.66
CA ARG A 17 -5.84 4.75 -6.95
C ARG A 17 -5.63 6.15 -6.36
N VAL A 18 -5.17 6.25 -5.12
CA VAL A 18 -4.85 7.55 -4.49
C VAL A 18 -3.76 8.28 -5.28
N ILE A 19 -2.73 7.58 -5.76
CA ILE A 19 -1.68 8.20 -6.58
C ILE A 19 -2.26 8.78 -7.88
N LEU A 20 -3.15 8.06 -8.56
CA LEU A 20 -3.83 8.56 -9.77
C LEU A 20 -4.68 9.81 -9.48
N GLU A 21 -5.38 9.83 -8.33
CA GLU A 21 -6.13 11.03 -7.88
C GLU A 21 -5.21 12.21 -7.56
N GLU A 22 -4.08 11.99 -6.90
CA GLU A 22 -3.10 13.05 -6.58
C GLU A 22 -2.41 13.61 -7.84
N ILE A 23 -2.19 12.77 -8.86
CA ILE A 23 -1.69 13.17 -10.16
C ILE A 23 -2.77 13.96 -10.93
N GLY A 24 -4.04 13.67 -10.71
CA GLY A 24 -5.16 14.34 -11.38
C GLY A 24 -5.40 13.88 -12.82
N VAL A 25 -4.99 12.66 -13.18
CA VAL A 25 -5.22 12.09 -14.51
C VAL A 25 -6.50 11.27 -14.56
N PRO A 26 -7.24 11.27 -15.70
CA PRO A 26 -8.39 10.39 -15.86
C PRO A 26 -7.98 8.92 -15.92
N TYR A 27 -8.76 8.05 -15.28
CA TYR A 27 -8.54 6.61 -15.29
C TYR A 27 -9.86 5.84 -15.18
N GLU A 28 -9.87 4.61 -15.68
CA GLU A 28 -10.97 3.66 -15.56
C GLU A 28 -10.68 2.64 -14.45
N LEU A 29 -11.67 2.36 -13.61
CA LEU A 29 -11.61 1.28 -12.61
C LEU A 29 -12.23 0.01 -13.15
N ILE A 30 -11.46 -1.07 -13.19
CA ILE A 30 -11.94 -2.40 -13.56
C ILE A 30 -12.00 -3.26 -12.29
N GLN A 31 -13.23 -3.63 -11.90
CA GLN A 31 -13.44 -4.42 -10.68
C GLN A 31 -12.79 -5.79 -10.80
N SER A 32 -12.01 -6.14 -9.80
CA SER A 32 -11.41 -7.46 -9.59
C SER A 32 -11.70 -7.98 -8.17
N THR A 33 -11.02 -9.01 -7.76
CA THR A 33 -11.19 -9.63 -6.45
C THR A 33 -9.87 -10.06 -5.82
N LYS A 34 -9.81 -9.98 -4.49
CA LYS A 34 -8.74 -10.59 -3.67
C LYS A 34 -9.07 -12.01 -3.21
N HIS A 35 -10.29 -12.49 -3.46
CA HIS A 35 -10.73 -13.84 -3.07
C HIS A 35 -10.28 -14.87 -4.12
N ARG A 36 -9.50 -15.86 -3.70
CA ARG A 36 -8.96 -16.90 -4.59
C ARG A 36 -10.02 -17.72 -5.32
N SER A 37 -11.16 -17.95 -4.69
CA SER A 37 -12.29 -18.72 -5.24
C SER A 37 -13.13 -17.98 -6.27
N LYS A 38 -12.93 -16.67 -6.44
CA LYS A 38 -13.70 -15.87 -7.40
C LYS A 38 -12.92 -15.68 -8.71
N PRO A 39 -13.60 -15.73 -9.87
CA PRO A 39 -12.96 -15.49 -11.17
C PRO A 39 -12.41 -14.05 -11.24
N ARG A 40 -11.33 -13.91 -11.98
CA ARG A 40 -10.69 -12.62 -12.28
C ARG A 40 -10.86 -12.27 -13.75
N PRO A 41 -10.85 -10.98 -14.12
CA PRO A 41 -10.86 -10.59 -15.53
C PRO A 41 -9.71 -11.27 -16.30
N SER A 42 -10.01 -11.83 -17.50
CA SER A 42 -9.01 -12.50 -18.31
C SER A 42 -7.82 -11.58 -18.63
N LYS A 43 -8.12 -10.33 -18.96
CA LYS A 43 -7.07 -9.34 -19.28
C LYS A 43 -6.12 -9.06 -18.10
N GLN A 44 -6.64 -9.12 -16.87
CA GLN A 44 -5.80 -9.04 -15.67
C GLN A 44 -4.83 -10.22 -15.59
N LEU A 45 -5.32 -11.45 -15.86
CA LEU A 45 -4.52 -12.67 -15.79
C LEU A 45 -3.47 -12.75 -16.91
N GLU A 46 -3.74 -12.18 -18.08
CA GLU A 46 -2.75 -12.03 -19.15
C GLU A 46 -1.56 -11.17 -18.72
N ILE A 47 -1.81 -10.10 -17.95
CA ILE A 47 -0.75 -9.19 -17.48
C ILE A 47 -0.09 -9.72 -16.22
N ASN A 48 -0.89 -10.17 -15.24
CA ASN A 48 -0.42 -10.73 -13.98
C ASN A 48 -0.97 -12.14 -13.76
N PRO A 49 -0.25 -13.17 -14.15
CA PRO A 49 -0.70 -14.58 -13.99
C PRO A 49 -0.96 -14.99 -12.54
N ASN A 50 -0.36 -14.30 -11.55
CA ASN A 50 -0.68 -14.52 -10.13
C ASN A 50 -2.12 -14.11 -9.79
N GLY A 51 -2.78 -13.32 -10.62
CA GLY A 51 -4.15 -12.87 -10.45
C GLY A 51 -4.35 -11.88 -9.31
N TRP A 52 -3.31 -11.18 -8.88
CA TRP A 52 -3.39 -10.19 -7.80
C TRP A 52 -3.56 -8.78 -8.35
N VAL A 53 -4.06 -7.89 -7.50
CA VAL A 53 -4.16 -6.46 -7.75
C VAL A 53 -3.17 -5.71 -6.86
N PRO A 54 -2.67 -4.54 -7.30
CA PRO A 54 -3.05 -3.78 -8.51
C PRO A 54 -2.47 -4.37 -9.80
N VAL A 55 -3.19 -4.15 -10.92
CA VAL A 55 -2.65 -4.22 -12.28
C VAL A 55 -3.02 -2.91 -12.97
N LEU A 56 -2.05 -2.21 -13.53
CA LEU A 56 -2.23 -0.97 -14.28
C LEU A 56 -2.05 -1.23 -15.76
N MET A 57 -3.02 -0.80 -16.57
CA MET A 57 -2.87 -0.67 -18.02
C MET A 57 -2.62 0.80 -18.38
N TYR A 58 -1.73 1.04 -19.34
CA TYR A 58 -1.37 2.36 -19.82
C TYR A 58 -0.87 2.31 -21.27
N GLY A 59 -1.44 3.12 -22.15
CA GLY A 59 -0.99 3.21 -23.55
C GLY A 59 -0.84 1.87 -24.27
N GLY A 60 -1.73 0.90 -24.00
CA GLY A 60 -1.67 -0.46 -24.58
C GLY A 60 -0.77 -1.44 -23.82
N ASN A 61 0.05 -1.00 -22.88
CA ASN A 61 0.89 -1.82 -22.02
C ASN A 61 0.21 -2.18 -20.70
N GLY A 62 0.80 -3.10 -19.95
CA GLY A 62 0.33 -3.46 -18.62
C GLY A 62 1.47 -3.75 -17.66
N MET A 63 1.28 -3.44 -16.38
CA MET A 63 2.25 -3.74 -15.34
C MET A 63 1.55 -4.08 -14.02
N TYR A 64 2.26 -4.74 -13.13
CA TYR A 64 1.84 -5.07 -11.78
C TYR A 64 2.98 -4.77 -10.80
N GLU A 65 2.80 -5.06 -9.51
CA GLU A 65 3.59 -4.64 -8.35
C GLU A 65 3.32 -3.18 -7.93
N CYS A 66 2.68 -3.03 -6.76
CA CYS A 66 2.26 -1.73 -6.25
C CYS A 66 3.41 -0.71 -6.18
N ALA A 67 4.59 -1.11 -5.70
CA ALA A 67 5.74 -0.22 -5.62
C ALA A 67 6.26 0.19 -7.00
N ALA A 68 6.32 -0.74 -7.95
CA ALA A 68 6.73 -0.45 -9.32
C ALA A 68 5.77 0.49 -10.04
N ILE A 69 4.44 0.26 -9.88
CA ILE A 69 3.41 1.15 -10.42
C ILE A 69 3.53 2.55 -9.80
N THR A 70 3.76 2.63 -8.48
CA THR A 70 3.96 3.90 -7.77
C THR A 70 5.15 4.68 -8.35
N ILE A 71 6.30 4.03 -8.48
CA ILE A 71 7.51 4.66 -9.04
C ILE A 71 7.24 5.12 -10.47
N PHE A 72 6.69 4.25 -11.31
CA PHE A 72 6.40 4.53 -12.71
C PHE A 72 5.46 5.74 -12.88
N LEU A 73 4.35 5.79 -12.16
CA LEU A 73 3.40 6.90 -12.24
C LEU A 73 4.02 8.22 -11.77
N CYS A 74 4.77 8.20 -10.67
CA CYS A 74 5.42 9.41 -10.16
C CYS A 74 6.54 9.92 -11.10
N ASP A 75 7.26 9.02 -11.78
CA ASP A 75 8.31 9.38 -12.73
C ASP A 75 7.72 9.90 -14.04
N LEU A 76 6.57 9.37 -14.45
CA LEU A 76 5.87 9.82 -15.66
C LEU A 76 5.15 11.17 -15.47
N HIS A 77 4.78 11.49 -14.22
CA HIS A 77 4.07 12.72 -13.84
C HIS A 77 4.88 13.53 -12.78
N PRO A 78 6.08 14.01 -13.13
CA PRO A 78 6.94 14.74 -12.18
C PRO A 78 6.32 16.05 -11.69
N GLU A 79 5.38 16.63 -12.44
CA GLU A 79 4.62 17.84 -12.08
C GLU A 79 3.74 17.63 -10.83
N ALA A 80 3.31 16.41 -10.55
CA ALA A 80 2.55 16.08 -9.35
C ALA A 80 3.40 16.15 -8.07
N ASN A 81 4.72 16.20 -8.19
CA ASN A 81 5.67 16.35 -7.09
C ASN A 81 5.56 15.28 -5.98
N LEU A 82 5.16 14.05 -6.37
CA LEU A 82 4.96 12.91 -5.46
C LEU A 82 6.23 12.07 -5.24
N ALA A 83 7.30 12.34 -5.95
CA ALA A 83 8.60 11.67 -5.79
C ALA A 83 9.75 12.66 -5.88
N PRO A 84 10.88 12.40 -5.21
CA PRO A 84 12.12 13.13 -5.47
C PRO A 84 12.55 12.92 -6.92
N LYS A 85 13.05 13.98 -7.57
CA LYS A 85 13.60 13.89 -8.91
C LYS A 85 14.76 12.91 -8.96
N PHE A 86 15.07 12.41 -10.15
CA PHE A 86 16.09 11.38 -10.34
C PHE A 86 17.46 11.72 -9.74
N ASN A 87 17.84 13.00 -9.76
CA ASN A 87 19.13 13.51 -9.24
C ASN A 87 19.03 14.13 -7.83
N GLU A 88 17.86 14.06 -7.15
CA GLU A 88 17.73 14.58 -5.79
C GLU A 88 18.31 13.59 -4.75
N PRO A 89 18.96 14.07 -3.68
CA PRO A 89 19.55 13.21 -2.66
C PRO A 89 18.59 12.22 -2.01
N LYS A 90 17.33 12.60 -1.87
CA LYS A 90 16.28 11.76 -1.26
C LYS A 90 15.76 10.63 -2.18
N ARG A 91 16.17 10.60 -3.47
CA ARG A 91 15.73 9.57 -4.41
C ARG A 91 16.07 8.15 -3.97
N GLY A 92 17.25 7.95 -3.43
CA GLY A 92 17.67 6.65 -2.89
C GLY A 92 16.77 6.19 -1.74
N LEU A 93 16.50 7.08 -0.78
CA LEU A 93 15.63 6.79 0.36
C LEU A 93 14.18 6.51 -0.10
N TYR A 94 13.65 7.25 -1.08
CA TYR A 94 12.35 7.01 -1.69
C TYR A 94 12.21 5.58 -2.23
N LEU A 95 13.17 5.16 -3.07
CA LEU A 95 13.19 3.81 -3.64
C LEU A 95 13.34 2.74 -2.56
N GLN A 96 14.28 2.92 -1.63
CA GLN A 96 14.50 2.01 -0.50
C GLN A 96 13.22 1.80 0.29
N THR A 97 12.50 2.88 0.62
CA THR A 97 11.31 2.80 1.46
C THR A 97 10.16 2.11 0.73
N LEU A 98 9.92 2.40 -0.55
CA LEU A 98 8.90 1.70 -1.34
C LEU A 98 9.19 0.21 -1.46
N VAL A 99 10.45 -0.17 -1.70
CA VAL A 99 10.87 -1.58 -1.74
C VAL A 99 10.73 -2.22 -0.35
N TYR A 100 11.09 -1.52 0.71
CA TYR A 100 10.91 -2.01 2.09
C TYR A 100 9.43 -2.25 2.41
N PHE A 101 8.55 -1.33 2.03
CA PHE A 101 7.10 -1.49 2.21
C PHE A 101 6.56 -2.71 1.46
N SER A 102 6.92 -2.87 0.19
CA SER A 102 6.43 -3.99 -0.62
C SER A 102 7.02 -5.34 -0.19
N ASN A 103 8.32 -5.39 0.08
CA ASN A 103 9.02 -6.65 0.35
C ASN A 103 8.98 -7.06 1.83
N SER A 104 9.05 -6.12 2.77
CA SER A 104 9.12 -6.44 4.20
C SER A 104 7.77 -6.29 4.89
N VAL A 105 7.14 -5.12 4.82
CA VAL A 105 5.89 -4.84 5.54
C VAL A 105 4.72 -5.63 4.92
N GLN A 106 4.55 -5.60 3.61
CA GLN A 106 3.49 -6.36 2.95
C GLN A 106 3.67 -7.87 3.12
N THR A 107 4.89 -8.39 3.08
CA THR A 107 5.15 -9.81 3.33
C THR A 107 4.80 -10.21 4.76
N ALA A 108 5.04 -9.35 5.75
CA ALA A 108 4.61 -9.59 7.12
C ALA A 108 3.08 -9.70 7.23
N PHE A 109 2.33 -8.82 6.55
CA PHE A 109 0.88 -8.96 6.43
C PHE A 109 0.47 -10.24 5.72
N GLN A 110 1.10 -10.56 4.57
CA GLN A 110 0.78 -11.79 3.82
C GLN A 110 1.01 -13.04 4.66
N THR A 111 2.08 -13.09 5.45
CA THR A 111 2.38 -14.21 6.35
C THR A 111 1.28 -14.43 7.39
N ASN A 112 0.63 -13.37 7.86
CA ASN A 112 -0.51 -13.46 8.77
C ASN A 112 -1.84 -13.73 8.05
N TYR A 113 -2.13 -13.01 6.95
CA TYR A 113 -3.40 -13.13 6.24
C TYR A 113 -3.54 -14.42 5.42
N TYR A 114 -2.42 -14.94 4.91
CA TYR A 114 -2.35 -16.09 3.99
C TYR A 114 -1.24 -17.06 4.40
N PRO A 115 -1.33 -17.65 5.61
CA PRO A 115 -0.27 -18.52 6.14
C PRO A 115 0.00 -19.74 5.25
N ASP A 116 -1.03 -20.22 4.53
CA ASP A 116 -0.97 -21.30 3.55
C ASP A 116 0.01 -21.08 2.40
N ARG A 117 0.43 -19.83 2.16
CA ARG A 117 1.48 -19.50 1.17
C ARG A 117 2.90 -19.71 1.69
N PHE A 118 3.06 -19.83 3.01
CA PHE A 118 4.35 -19.88 3.71
C PHE A 118 4.58 -21.19 4.45
N THR A 119 3.63 -22.12 4.43
CA THR A 119 3.75 -23.46 4.96
C THR A 119 2.91 -24.43 4.14
N ASP A 120 3.41 -25.65 3.97
CA ASP A 120 2.74 -26.79 3.33
C ASP A 120 1.88 -27.60 4.31
N LYS A 121 2.01 -27.34 5.61
CA LYS A 121 1.32 -28.07 6.68
C LYS A 121 0.30 -27.19 7.40
N ILE A 122 -0.97 -27.57 7.34
CA ILE A 122 -2.07 -26.89 8.05
C ILE A 122 -1.76 -26.71 9.53
N ALA A 123 -1.14 -27.70 10.18
CA ALA A 123 -0.75 -27.63 11.58
C ALA A 123 0.21 -26.47 11.89
N ASN A 124 0.94 -25.96 10.91
CA ASN A 124 1.89 -24.86 11.07
C ASN A 124 1.30 -23.47 10.78
N GLU A 125 0.08 -23.37 10.24
CA GLU A 125 -0.51 -22.08 9.86
C GLU A 125 -0.60 -21.11 11.04
N GLN A 126 -1.00 -21.59 12.22
CA GLN A 126 -1.09 -20.72 13.40
C GLN A 126 0.29 -20.20 13.85
N SER A 127 1.33 -21.00 13.76
CA SER A 127 2.70 -20.56 14.09
C SER A 127 3.22 -19.57 13.04
N THR A 128 2.88 -19.79 11.78
CA THR A 128 3.18 -18.88 10.67
C THR A 128 2.48 -17.53 10.86
N GLN A 129 1.21 -17.52 11.25
CA GLN A 129 0.48 -16.29 11.57
C GLN A 129 1.14 -15.50 12.71
N ARG A 130 1.52 -16.18 13.81
CA ARG A 130 2.24 -15.53 14.92
C ARG A 130 3.59 -14.95 14.46
N ARG A 131 4.29 -15.63 13.55
CA ARG A 131 5.52 -15.11 12.96
C ARG A 131 5.26 -13.83 12.16
N GLY A 132 4.18 -13.80 11.39
CA GLY A 132 3.74 -12.60 10.67
C GLY A 132 3.47 -11.43 11.61
N ILE A 133 2.78 -11.66 12.74
CA ILE A 133 2.53 -10.61 13.75
C ILE A 133 3.84 -10.06 14.32
N LYS A 134 4.77 -10.95 14.72
CA LYS A 134 6.09 -10.54 15.20
C LYS A 134 6.82 -9.68 14.15
N ARG A 135 6.77 -10.10 12.88
CA ARG A 135 7.37 -9.37 11.76
C ARG A 135 6.74 -7.99 11.55
N LEU A 136 5.41 -7.87 11.75
CA LEU A 136 4.73 -6.57 11.71
C LEU A 136 5.29 -5.61 12.77
N HIS A 137 5.44 -6.06 14.02
CA HIS A 137 6.06 -5.23 15.07
C HIS A 137 7.47 -4.77 14.68
N GLU A 138 8.30 -5.69 14.21
CA GLU A 138 9.68 -5.40 13.83
C GLU A 138 9.74 -4.39 12.67
N THR A 139 8.96 -4.61 11.62
CA THR A 139 9.00 -3.77 10.41
C THR A 139 8.41 -2.38 10.65
N TRP A 140 7.31 -2.28 11.41
CA TRP A 140 6.72 -0.98 11.76
C TRP A 140 7.63 -0.18 12.69
N LYS A 141 8.31 -0.84 13.63
CA LYS A 141 9.28 -0.15 14.50
C LYS A 141 10.43 0.47 13.70
N VAL A 142 10.97 -0.26 12.73
CA VAL A 142 12.03 0.28 11.84
C VAL A 142 11.55 1.53 11.11
N ILE A 143 10.33 1.53 10.60
CA ILE A 143 9.76 2.69 9.90
C ILE A 143 9.52 3.84 10.87
N ASP A 144 8.97 3.58 12.05
CA ASP A 144 8.70 4.60 13.06
C ASP A 144 9.99 5.30 13.50
N ASP A 145 11.04 4.53 13.77
CA ASP A 145 12.35 5.05 14.13
C ASP A 145 13.00 5.83 12.98
N GLN A 146 12.84 5.37 11.74
CA GLN A 146 13.36 6.06 10.55
C GLN A 146 12.67 7.39 10.29
N ILE A 147 11.37 7.49 10.54
CA ILE A 147 10.61 8.73 10.42
C ILE A 147 11.08 9.74 11.47
N GLY A 148 11.20 9.32 12.74
CA GLY A 148 11.55 10.21 13.84
C GLY A 148 10.68 11.48 13.84
N ASP A 149 11.29 12.64 14.01
CA ASP A 149 10.61 13.94 14.08
C ASP A 149 10.31 14.55 12.70
N ASN A 150 10.63 13.87 11.59
CA ASN A 150 10.35 14.38 10.25
C ASN A 150 8.85 14.57 10.03
N GLU A 151 8.48 15.65 9.34
CA GLU A 151 7.08 15.94 8.99
C GLU A 151 6.45 14.83 8.14
N TRP A 152 7.20 14.30 7.18
CA TRP A 152 6.82 13.20 6.27
C TRP A 152 7.90 12.11 6.25
N VAL A 153 7.59 10.96 5.67
CA VAL A 153 8.53 9.81 5.64
C VAL A 153 9.90 10.16 5.06
N LEU A 154 9.93 11.05 4.06
CA LEU A 154 11.17 11.48 3.42
C LEU A 154 11.74 12.80 3.97
N GLY A 155 11.14 13.39 4.99
CA GLY A 155 11.55 14.66 5.60
C GLY A 155 10.45 15.72 5.54
N GLU A 156 10.67 16.84 4.84
CA GLU A 156 9.81 18.01 4.86
C GLU A 156 8.71 17.99 3.77
N ARG A 157 8.74 17.05 2.83
CA ARG A 157 7.85 17.02 1.68
C ARG A 157 7.03 15.75 1.62
N PHE A 158 5.70 15.90 1.48
CA PHE A 158 4.78 14.82 1.17
C PHE A 158 5.16 14.12 -0.15
N SER A 159 4.98 12.81 -0.19
CA SER A 159 5.33 11.97 -1.34
C SER A 159 4.44 10.72 -1.44
N ALA A 160 4.58 9.99 -2.53
CA ALA A 160 3.89 8.71 -2.71
C ALA A 160 4.24 7.66 -1.64
N VAL A 161 5.37 7.81 -0.95
CA VAL A 161 5.75 6.95 0.19
C VAL A 161 4.78 7.11 1.36
N ASP A 162 4.30 8.34 1.60
CA ASP A 162 3.34 8.63 2.68
C ASP A 162 1.96 8.04 2.36
N ILE A 163 1.56 8.05 1.09
CA ILE A 163 0.34 7.37 0.60
C ILE A 163 0.46 5.86 0.82
N TYR A 164 1.61 5.29 0.48
CA TYR A 164 1.87 3.85 0.65
C TYR A 164 1.87 3.45 2.12
N LEU A 165 2.51 4.24 2.99
CA LEU A 165 2.46 4.07 4.43
C LEU A 165 1.01 4.05 4.92
N PHE A 166 0.21 5.07 4.57
CA PHE A 166 -1.19 5.15 4.96
C PHE A 166 -1.97 3.91 4.53
N MET A 167 -1.84 3.50 3.26
CA MET A 167 -2.47 2.29 2.74
C MET A 167 -2.17 1.08 3.64
N LEU A 168 -0.90 0.88 4.02
CA LEU A 168 -0.50 -0.24 4.86
C LEU A 168 -1.05 -0.16 6.28
N THR A 169 -1.19 1.04 6.85
CA THR A 169 -1.80 1.19 8.19
C THR A 169 -3.26 0.76 8.21
N THR A 170 -4.00 0.94 7.10
CA THR A 170 -5.40 0.49 6.98
C THR A 170 -5.56 -1.03 7.06
N TRP A 171 -4.48 -1.78 6.89
CA TRP A 171 -4.48 -3.25 6.97
C TRP A 171 -4.26 -3.79 8.38
N LEU A 172 -3.89 -2.95 9.33
CA LEU A 172 -3.76 -3.34 10.73
C LEU A 172 -5.15 -3.71 11.29
N LYS A 173 -5.25 -4.88 11.89
CA LYS A 173 -6.50 -5.41 12.47
C LYS A 173 -6.24 -5.96 13.87
N LYS A 174 -6.73 -5.26 14.90
CA LYS A 174 -6.64 -5.69 16.29
C LYS A 174 -7.23 -7.10 16.50
N SER A 175 -8.32 -7.41 15.79
CA SER A 175 -8.97 -8.74 15.83
C SER A 175 -8.08 -9.89 15.31
N ARG A 176 -6.99 -9.57 14.61
CA ARG A 176 -5.99 -10.54 14.15
C ARG A 176 -4.72 -10.58 15.03
N GLY A 177 -4.70 -9.83 16.12
CA GLY A 177 -3.52 -9.70 16.98
C GLY A 177 -2.41 -8.83 16.38
N HIS A 178 -2.71 -8.02 15.33
CA HIS A 178 -1.73 -7.07 14.81
C HIS A 178 -1.39 -6.02 15.86
N PRO A 179 -0.20 -5.41 15.80
CA PRO A 179 0.10 -4.24 16.62
C PRO A 179 -0.91 -3.12 16.33
N THR A 180 -1.16 -2.28 17.32
CA THR A 180 -1.97 -1.07 17.10
C THR A 180 -1.07 0.06 16.63
N ILE A 181 -1.63 0.99 15.85
CA ILE A 181 -0.85 2.11 15.29
C ILE A 181 -0.30 3.04 16.39
N GLU A 182 -0.95 3.07 17.55
CA GLU A 182 -0.52 3.86 18.73
C GLU A 182 0.85 3.44 19.25
N GLN A 183 1.30 2.21 18.95
CA GLN A 183 2.64 1.72 19.30
C GLN A 183 3.74 2.34 18.41
N PHE A 184 3.36 3.04 17.35
CA PHE A 184 4.25 3.66 16.37
C PHE A 184 3.84 5.14 16.19
N PRO A 185 4.19 6.04 17.13
CA PRO A 185 3.67 7.40 17.17
C PRO A 185 4.03 8.24 15.94
N ASN A 186 5.20 8.03 15.35
CA ASN A 186 5.61 8.76 14.14
C ASN A 186 4.84 8.27 12.90
N VAL A 187 4.65 6.96 12.76
CA VAL A 187 3.78 6.37 11.74
C VAL A 187 2.36 6.88 11.88
N LYS A 188 1.82 6.87 13.10
CA LYS A 188 0.47 7.37 13.38
C LYS A 188 0.31 8.84 12.99
N ARG A 189 1.25 9.68 13.37
CA ARG A 189 1.24 11.13 13.05
C ARG A 189 1.17 11.37 11.55
N ILE A 190 1.97 10.65 10.76
CA ILE A 190 1.93 10.76 9.30
C ILE A 190 0.60 10.22 8.75
N ALA A 191 0.15 9.06 9.23
CA ALA A 191 -1.11 8.48 8.77
C ALA A 191 -2.30 9.41 9.03
N ASP A 192 -2.34 10.08 10.20
CA ASP A 192 -3.38 11.07 10.53
C ASP A 192 -3.32 12.29 9.59
N SER A 193 -2.11 12.77 9.26
CA SER A 193 -1.91 13.87 8.30
C SER A 193 -2.35 13.48 6.90
N VAL A 194 -1.97 12.30 6.43
CA VAL A 194 -2.37 11.76 5.11
C VAL A 194 -3.89 11.57 5.03
N MET A 195 -4.53 11.09 6.10
CA MET A 195 -5.97 10.85 6.15
C MET A 195 -6.81 12.10 5.85
N SER A 196 -6.29 13.30 6.11
CA SER A 196 -6.99 14.57 5.83
C SER A 196 -7.03 14.97 4.35
N ARG A 197 -6.25 14.33 3.49
CA ARG A 197 -6.15 14.70 2.07
C ARG A 197 -7.41 14.34 1.28
N PRO A 198 -7.85 15.21 0.34
CA PRO A 198 -9.06 14.95 -0.45
C PRO A 198 -9.06 13.63 -1.19
N SER A 199 -7.94 13.24 -1.80
CA SER A 199 -7.76 11.96 -2.50
C SER A 199 -7.98 10.74 -1.59
N ILE A 200 -7.49 10.82 -0.36
CA ILE A 200 -7.68 9.79 0.66
C ILE A 200 -9.15 9.75 1.12
N GLN A 201 -9.76 10.90 1.38
CA GLN A 201 -11.18 10.98 1.76
C GLN A 201 -12.08 10.37 0.67
N LEU A 202 -11.74 10.55 -0.61
CA LEU A 202 -12.45 9.97 -1.73
C LEU A 202 -12.28 8.44 -1.79
N VAL A 203 -11.04 7.95 -1.78
CA VAL A 203 -10.74 6.54 -2.01
C VAL A 203 -11.07 5.67 -0.81
N TYR A 204 -10.83 6.16 0.40
CA TYR A 204 -10.99 5.44 1.67
C TYR A 204 -12.25 5.85 2.46
N SER A 205 -13.23 6.52 1.82
CA SER A 205 -14.45 7.03 2.49
C SER A 205 -15.12 6.02 3.42
N ASP A 206 -15.32 4.78 2.95
CA ASP A 206 -15.97 3.74 3.74
C ASP A 206 -15.09 3.27 4.92
N TRP A 207 -13.78 3.10 4.68
CA TRP A 207 -12.85 2.73 5.74
C TRP A 207 -12.79 3.81 6.82
N ILE A 208 -12.77 5.07 6.44
CA ILE A 208 -12.76 6.22 7.36
C ILE A 208 -14.05 6.25 8.19
N ALA A 209 -15.20 6.01 7.55
CA ALA A 209 -16.50 5.95 8.24
C ALA A 209 -16.54 4.82 9.29
N GLU A 210 -16.03 3.63 8.94
CA GLU A 210 -15.90 2.50 9.88
C GLU A 210 -14.91 2.81 11.02
N HIS A 211 -13.78 3.41 10.69
CA HIS A 211 -12.74 3.75 11.66
C HIS A 211 -13.22 4.75 12.70
N LYS A 212 -13.97 5.77 12.27
CA LYS A 212 -14.58 6.77 13.21
C LYS A 212 -15.57 6.13 14.16
N LYS A 213 -16.41 5.17 13.68
CA LYS A 213 -17.39 4.46 14.53
C LYS A 213 -16.74 3.58 15.60
N ASN A 214 -15.55 3.03 15.30
CA ASN A 214 -14.86 2.13 16.24
C ASN A 214 -14.00 2.89 17.28
N ASN A 215 -13.81 4.20 17.12
CA ASN A 215 -13.02 5.06 18.01
C ASN A 215 -13.90 6.06 18.78
N THR A 216 -15.23 6.02 18.60
CA THR A 216 -16.25 6.68 19.41
C THR A 216 -16.90 5.68 20.35
#